data_c1c82a25500489fadd409eb89515cb9a
#
_entry.id   c1c82a25500489fadd409eb89515cb9a
#
_cell.length_a   1.000
_cell.length_b   1.000
_cell.length_c   1.000
_cell.angle_alpha   90.00
_cell.angle_beta   90.00
_cell.angle_gamma   90.00
#
_symmetry.space_group_name_H-M   'P 1'
#
loop_
_entity.id
_entity.type
_entity.pdbx_description
1 polymer ?
#
loop_
_entity_poly.entity_id
_entity_poly.type
_entity_poly.pdbx_seq_one_letter_code
_entity_poly.pdbx_strand_id
1 'polypeptide(L)'
;MIVATAGRRAATTRILLDAVLRDTDHSYTERVEDADVVVLFDGALDVSSLAAGVVVVAYADDAAVARAAAQTRATVVTVGLASSNRVRADSIVTTLDGTSFDVVSGTDRAAASVGIVGESIVPLALAALAVSAAAGVATADAIAALATVTTGAEHDMRLRRRDAHTVVVDDTADGSPSSAADALKTLAGLTVDGTRSVAVLGPLDLDAAADPVEARDEHDRIGRLVVRLNVSRLVVVGQRARHIHNAAGLEGSWDGESVLVDTADEAYDLLNDSEFAASGHTPTVVLVKSGSDSGFGDLAARIASGDATSTIDHRTASA
;
A
#
# COMPACT_ATOMS: atom_id res chain seq x y z
N MET A 1 -12.28 -25.33 -1.08
CA MET A 1 -12.79 -24.05 -0.53
C MET A 1 -12.68 -22.98 -1.60
N ILE A 2 -13.75 -22.25 -1.87
CA ILE A 2 -13.77 -21.16 -2.85
C ILE A 2 -13.68 -19.82 -2.10
N VAL A 3 -12.70 -18.97 -2.47
CA VAL A 3 -12.47 -17.68 -1.80
C VAL A 3 -12.77 -16.55 -2.77
N ALA A 4 -13.59 -15.59 -2.35
CA ALA A 4 -13.75 -14.32 -3.03
C ALA A 4 -12.94 -13.23 -2.32
N THR A 5 -12.17 -12.47 -3.09
CA THR A 5 -11.41 -11.31 -2.59
C THR A 5 -11.93 -10.06 -3.29
N ALA A 6 -12.43 -9.12 -2.53
CA ALA A 6 -12.98 -7.88 -3.08
C ALA A 6 -12.35 -6.65 -2.41
N GLY A 7 -12.14 -5.61 -3.22
CA GLY A 7 -11.61 -4.34 -2.79
C GLY A 7 -10.14 -4.15 -3.14
N ARG A 8 -9.58 -3.10 -2.53
CA ARG A 8 -8.20 -2.67 -2.79
C ARG A 8 -7.19 -3.75 -2.40
N ARG A 9 -6.09 -3.83 -3.15
CA ARG A 9 -4.99 -4.77 -2.90
C ARG A 9 -5.40 -6.25 -2.94
N ALA A 10 -6.48 -6.60 -3.69
CA ALA A 10 -6.93 -7.98 -3.85
C ALA A 10 -5.82 -8.90 -4.37
N ALA A 11 -4.96 -8.42 -5.27
CA ALA A 11 -3.83 -9.19 -5.79
C ALA A 11 -2.81 -9.55 -4.70
N THR A 12 -2.42 -8.59 -3.85
CA THR A 12 -1.52 -8.86 -2.70
C THR A 12 -2.21 -9.76 -1.68
N THR A 13 -3.51 -9.57 -1.43
CA THR A 13 -4.28 -10.47 -0.57
C THR A 13 -4.24 -11.92 -1.07
N ARG A 14 -4.39 -12.14 -2.38
CA ARG A 14 -4.28 -13.49 -2.97
C ARG A 14 -2.90 -14.11 -2.78
N ILE A 15 -1.82 -13.34 -2.92
CA ILE A 15 -0.45 -13.82 -2.65
C ILE A 15 -0.33 -14.33 -1.20
N LEU A 16 -0.87 -13.58 -0.23
CA LEU A 16 -0.86 -13.99 1.17
C LEU A 16 -1.72 -15.25 1.39
N LEU A 17 -2.89 -15.32 0.76
CA LEU A 17 -3.78 -16.49 0.82
C LEU A 17 -3.13 -17.72 0.21
N ASP A 18 -2.49 -17.60 -0.96
CA ASP A 18 -1.79 -18.73 -1.61
C ASP A 18 -0.67 -19.27 -0.72
N ALA A 19 0.00 -18.41 0.04
CA ALA A 19 1.01 -18.84 0.99
C ALA A 19 0.40 -19.66 2.15
N VAL A 20 -0.63 -19.12 2.82
CA VAL A 20 -1.22 -19.75 4.02
C VAL A 20 -2.12 -20.94 3.69
N LEU A 21 -2.62 -21.06 2.45
CA LEU A 21 -3.48 -22.14 1.98
C LEU A 21 -2.75 -23.15 1.09
N ARG A 22 -1.42 -23.08 1.01
CA ARG A 22 -0.57 -23.85 0.09
C ARG A 22 -0.92 -25.36 0.05
N ASP A 23 -1.20 -25.93 1.21
CA ASP A 23 -1.48 -27.37 1.36
C ASP A 23 -2.98 -27.68 1.42
N THR A 24 -3.84 -26.72 1.01
CA THR A 24 -5.29 -26.89 0.94
C THR A 24 -5.78 -26.86 -0.50
N ASP A 25 -6.87 -27.60 -0.78
CA ASP A 25 -7.57 -27.46 -2.06
C ASP A 25 -8.43 -26.20 -2.04
N HIS A 26 -7.99 -25.14 -2.73
CA HIS A 26 -8.68 -23.87 -2.82
C HIS A 26 -8.67 -23.28 -4.23
N SER A 27 -9.62 -22.40 -4.49
CA SER A 27 -9.75 -21.64 -5.73
C SER A 27 -10.34 -20.27 -5.47
N TYR A 28 -10.24 -19.37 -6.45
CA TYR A 28 -10.76 -18.01 -6.35
C TYR A 28 -11.97 -17.79 -7.26
N THR A 29 -12.87 -16.94 -6.83
CA THR A 29 -13.99 -16.43 -7.63
C THR A 29 -14.11 -14.92 -7.49
N GLU A 30 -14.67 -14.29 -8.52
CA GLU A 30 -15.06 -12.86 -8.46
C GLU A 30 -16.49 -12.69 -7.97
N ARG A 31 -17.27 -13.77 -7.94
CA ARG A 31 -18.67 -13.79 -7.55
C ARG A 31 -18.81 -14.20 -6.09
N VAL A 32 -19.21 -13.26 -5.25
CA VAL A 32 -19.31 -13.50 -3.80
C VAL A 32 -20.35 -14.55 -3.43
N GLU A 33 -21.39 -14.70 -4.25
CA GLU A 33 -22.44 -15.70 -4.08
C GLU A 33 -21.96 -17.15 -4.28
N ASP A 34 -20.85 -17.36 -4.98
CA ASP A 34 -20.27 -18.67 -5.24
C ASP A 34 -19.14 -19.03 -4.23
N ALA A 35 -18.85 -18.15 -3.29
CA ALA A 35 -17.74 -18.30 -2.37
C ALA A 35 -18.13 -19.02 -1.07
N ASP A 36 -17.24 -19.85 -0.55
CA ASP A 36 -17.28 -20.38 0.82
C ASP A 36 -16.77 -19.31 1.83
N VAL A 37 -15.79 -18.51 1.40
CA VAL A 37 -15.20 -17.44 2.21
C VAL A 37 -15.10 -16.15 1.39
N VAL A 38 -15.55 -15.02 1.95
CA VAL A 38 -15.45 -13.69 1.34
C VAL A 38 -14.51 -12.83 2.18
N VAL A 39 -13.45 -12.31 1.56
CA VAL A 39 -12.54 -11.32 2.18
C VAL A 39 -13.02 -9.93 1.76
N LEU A 40 -13.49 -9.15 2.72
CA LEU A 40 -14.19 -7.88 2.51
C LEU A 40 -13.31 -6.70 2.96
N PHE A 41 -12.77 -5.97 1.97
CA PHE A 41 -12.04 -4.71 2.14
C PHE A 41 -12.72 -3.53 1.42
N ASP A 42 -13.92 -3.75 0.87
CA ASP A 42 -14.71 -2.73 0.20
C ASP A 42 -16.14 -2.75 0.73
N GLY A 43 -16.54 -1.66 1.37
CA GLY A 43 -17.88 -1.51 1.93
C GLY A 43 -18.98 -1.30 0.90
N ALA A 44 -18.66 -1.09 -0.39
CA ALA A 44 -19.64 -1.01 -1.47
C ALA A 44 -20.11 -2.40 -1.95
N LEU A 45 -19.39 -3.47 -1.59
CA LEU A 45 -19.76 -4.83 -1.95
C LEU A 45 -20.98 -5.28 -1.16
N ASP A 46 -22.02 -5.74 -1.86
CA ASP A 46 -23.23 -6.29 -1.23
C ASP A 46 -23.00 -7.74 -0.76
N VAL A 47 -22.97 -7.93 0.55
CA VAL A 47 -22.85 -9.24 1.21
C VAL A 47 -24.13 -9.64 1.96
N SER A 48 -25.23 -8.87 1.81
CA SER A 48 -26.46 -9.06 2.56
C SER A 48 -27.19 -10.37 2.22
N SER A 49 -27.03 -10.84 0.97
CA SER A 49 -27.67 -12.07 0.44
C SER A 49 -26.91 -13.36 0.75
N LEU A 50 -25.70 -13.29 1.34
CA LEU A 50 -24.87 -14.46 1.62
C LEU A 50 -25.53 -15.42 2.61
N ALA A 51 -25.37 -16.73 2.35
CA ALA A 51 -25.93 -17.77 3.18
C ALA A 51 -25.19 -17.88 4.53
N ALA A 52 -25.88 -18.38 5.56
CA ALA A 52 -25.32 -18.56 6.91
C ALA A 52 -24.08 -19.46 6.98
N GLY A 53 -23.87 -20.34 5.98
CA GLY A 53 -22.70 -21.21 5.89
C GLY A 53 -21.45 -20.53 5.34
N VAL A 54 -21.57 -19.33 4.78
CA VAL A 54 -20.42 -18.55 4.26
C VAL A 54 -19.70 -17.86 5.40
N VAL A 55 -18.38 -17.73 5.32
CA VAL A 55 -17.57 -16.94 6.24
C VAL A 55 -17.20 -15.61 5.57
N VAL A 56 -17.49 -14.49 6.24
CA VAL A 56 -17.07 -13.16 5.80
C VAL A 56 -15.95 -12.67 6.70
N VAL A 57 -14.75 -12.53 6.17
CA VAL A 57 -13.61 -11.92 6.86
C VAL A 57 -13.59 -10.45 6.50
N ALA A 58 -13.94 -9.57 7.44
CA ALA A 58 -14.19 -8.15 7.20
C ALA A 58 -13.17 -7.26 7.91
N TYR A 59 -12.55 -6.32 7.18
CA TYR A 59 -11.71 -5.26 7.75
C TYR A 59 -12.58 -4.21 8.45
N ALA A 60 -12.87 -4.42 9.73
CA ALA A 60 -13.87 -3.64 10.45
C ALA A 60 -13.37 -2.30 11.02
N ASP A 61 -12.10 -1.95 10.83
CA ASP A 61 -11.60 -0.59 11.10
C ASP A 61 -12.11 0.41 10.04
N ASP A 62 -12.52 -0.07 8.86
CA ASP A 62 -13.27 0.71 7.90
C ASP A 62 -14.78 0.68 8.24
N ALA A 63 -15.37 1.86 8.49
CA ALA A 63 -16.75 1.98 8.89
C ALA A 63 -17.77 1.54 7.81
N ALA A 64 -17.42 1.64 6.52
CA ALA A 64 -18.28 1.18 5.43
C ALA A 64 -18.25 -0.35 5.34
N VAL A 65 -17.08 -0.96 5.50
CA VAL A 65 -16.91 -2.41 5.57
C VAL A 65 -17.63 -2.99 6.79
N ALA A 66 -17.47 -2.37 7.96
CA ALA A 66 -18.16 -2.80 9.18
C ALA A 66 -19.71 -2.76 9.03
N ARG A 67 -20.24 -1.72 8.38
CA ARG A 67 -21.69 -1.61 8.09
C ARG A 67 -22.17 -2.67 7.10
N ALA A 68 -21.41 -2.92 6.02
CA ALA A 68 -21.75 -3.98 5.07
C ALA A 68 -21.72 -5.36 5.74
N ALA A 69 -20.71 -5.66 6.53
CA ALA A 69 -20.60 -6.91 7.27
C ALA A 69 -21.72 -7.11 8.30
N ALA A 70 -22.27 -6.04 8.88
CA ALA A 70 -23.39 -6.12 9.82
C ALA A 70 -24.74 -6.46 9.15
N GLN A 71 -24.85 -6.40 7.83
CA GLN A 71 -26.07 -6.68 7.09
C GLN A 71 -26.20 -8.14 6.64
N THR A 72 -25.13 -8.92 6.70
CA THR A 72 -25.15 -10.32 6.26
C THR A 72 -25.66 -11.27 7.36
N ARG A 73 -26.16 -12.44 6.92
CA ARG A 73 -26.46 -13.61 7.78
C ARG A 73 -25.30 -14.58 7.86
N ALA A 74 -24.25 -14.36 7.08
CA ALA A 74 -23.02 -15.17 7.09
C ALA A 74 -22.29 -15.06 8.44
N THR A 75 -21.37 -15.97 8.70
CA THR A 75 -20.49 -15.88 9.89
C THR A 75 -19.44 -14.80 9.66
N VAL A 76 -19.46 -13.72 10.43
CA VAL A 76 -18.51 -12.62 10.32
C VAL A 76 -17.31 -12.83 11.25
N VAL A 77 -16.10 -12.72 10.70
CA VAL A 77 -14.83 -12.63 11.43
C VAL A 77 -14.25 -11.25 11.14
N THR A 78 -14.24 -10.37 12.14
CA THR A 78 -13.66 -9.03 12.01
C THR A 78 -12.15 -9.06 12.19
N VAL A 79 -11.44 -8.37 11.29
CA VAL A 79 -9.99 -8.18 11.35
C VAL A 79 -9.64 -6.70 11.34
N GLY A 80 -8.53 -6.32 11.97
CA GLY A 80 -8.07 -4.93 12.00
C GLY A 80 -7.14 -4.64 13.17
N LEU A 81 -6.90 -3.37 13.45
CA LEU A 81 -6.02 -2.91 14.54
C LEU A 81 -6.81 -2.52 15.79
N ALA A 82 -8.08 -2.13 15.63
CA ALA A 82 -8.92 -1.75 16.77
C ALA A 82 -9.17 -2.95 17.71
N SER A 83 -9.21 -2.66 19.00
CA SER A 83 -9.42 -3.68 20.06
C SER A 83 -10.76 -4.41 19.98
N SER A 84 -11.72 -3.87 19.23
CA SER A 84 -13.03 -4.48 18.97
C SER A 84 -12.99 -5.62 17.96
N ASN A 85 -11.90 -5.77 17.18
CA ASN A 85 -11.78 -6.82 16.19
C ASN A 85 -11.54 -8.19 16.84
N ARG A 86 -12.12 -9.23 16.23
CA ARG A 86 -11.95 -10.62 16.68
C ARG A 86 -10.51 -11.11 16.48
N VAL A 87 -9.90 -10.74 15.35
CA VAL A 87 -8.48 -10.99 15.07
C VAL A 87 -7.84 -9.62 14.83
N ARG A 88 -6.90 -9.25 15.66
CA ARG A 88 -6.24 -7.94 15.60
C ARG A 88 -4.74 -8.04 15.68
N ALA A 89 -4.06 -6.96 15.34
CA ALA A 89 -2.63 -6.85 15.51
C ALA A 89 -2.26 -5.81 16.57
N ASP A 90 -1.23 -6.13 17.33
CA ASP A 90 -0.54 -5.22 18.26
C ASP A 90 0.96 -5.17 17.89
N SER A 91 1.71 -4.23 18.49
CA SER A 91 3.18 -4.17 18.43
C SER A 91 3.74 -4.19 16.99
N ILE A 92 3.13 -3.41 16.09
CA ILE A 92 3.55 -3.38 14.70
C ILE A 92 4.89 -2.66 14.57
N VAL A 93 5.84 -3.30 13.90
CA VAL A 93 7.17 -2.74 13.58
C VAL A 93 7.45 -2.94 12.10
N THR A 94 7.71 -1.85 11.40
CA THR A 94 8.09 -1.86 9.97
C THR A 94 9.57 -1.52 9.83
N THR A 95 10.29 -2.33 9.06
CA THR A 95 11.69 -2.13 8.67
C THR A 95 11.84 -2.35 7.16
N LEU A 96 13.03 -2.14 6.62
CA LEU A 96 13.32 -2.48 5.21
C LEU A 96 13.30 -4.01 4.93
N ASP A 97 13.26 -4.84 5.95
CA ASP A 97 13.17 -6.30 5.82
C ASP A 97 11.72 -6.80 5.86
N GLY A 98 10.75 -5.91 6.12
CA GLY A 98 9.33 -6.24 6.17
C GLY A 98 8.62 -5.67 7.40
N THR A 99 7.47 -6.25 7.70
CA THR A 99 6.60 -5.83 8.81
C THR A 99 6.37 -7.01 9.76
N SER A 100 6.63 -6.78 11.05
CA SER A 100 6.35 -7.73 12.13
C SER A 100 5.26 -7.19 13.06
N PHE A 101 4.49 -8.08 13.66
CA PHE A 101 3.38 -7.73 14.55
C PHE A 101 2.97 -8.91 15.42
N ASP A 102 2.26 -8.65 16.50
CA ASP A 102 1.61 -9.68 17.31
C ASP A 102 0.17 -9.88 16.84
N VAL A 103 -0.18 -11.09 16.45
CA VAL A 103 -1.57 -11.48 16.18
C VAL A 103 -2.26 -11.80 17.48
N VAL A 104 -3.42 -11.20 17.73
CA VAL A 104 -4.23 -11.43 18.92
C VAL A 104 -5.63 -11.90 18.52
N SER A 105 -6.04 -13.06 19.03
CA SER A 105 -7.37 -13.63 18.82
C SER A 105 -7.91 -14.16 20.16
N GLY A 106 -8.86 -13.47 20.74
CA GLY A 106 -9.30 -13.74 22.11
C GLY A 106 -8.16 -13.57 23.12
N THR A 107 -7.78 -14.65 23.82
CA THR A 107 -6.65 -14.68 24.78
C THR A 107 -5.32 -15.08 24.12
N ASP A 108 -5.36 -15.59 22.90
CA ASP A 108 -4.19 -16.12 22.22
C ASP A 108 -3.40 -14.96 21.57
N ARG A 109 -2.08 -15.04 21.69
CA ARG A 109 -1.14 -14.10 21.09
C ARG A 109 0.00 -14.88 20.45
N ALA A 110 0.36 -14.48 19.22
CA ALA A 110 1.48 -15.07 18.48
C ALA A 110 2.20 -14.00 17.68
N ALA A 111 3.52 -14.04 17.65
CA ALA A 111 4.31 -13.17 16.78
C ALA A 111 4.22 -13.63 15.32
N ALA A 112 4.02 -12.68 14.42
CA ALA A 112 3.96 -12.91 12.98
C ALA A 112 4.81 -11.89 12.24
N SER A 113 5.21 -12.22 11.02
CA SER A 113 5.93 -11.31 10.13
C SER A 113 5.59 -11.59 8.67
N VAL A 114 5.81 -10.58 7.84
CA VAL A 114 5.72 -10.67 6.38
C VAL A 114 6.80 -9.77 5.80
N GLY A 115 7.48 -10.21 4.72
CA GLY A 115 8.57 -9.45 4.09
C GLY A 115 8.09 -8.27 3.22
N ILE A 116 6.85 -7.80 3.40
CA ILE A 116 6.29 -6.62 2.74
C ILE A 116 6.29 -5.47 3.74
N VAL A 117 6.75 -4.31 3.33
CA VAL A 117 6.87 -3.13 4.21
C VAL A 117 5.56 -2.37 4.35
N GLY A 118 5.33 -1.81 5.53
CA GLY A 118 4.22 -0.92 5.81
C GLY A 118 3.13 -1.52 6.68
N GLU A 119 2.56 -0.67 7.54
CA GLU A 119 1.46 -1.07 8.43
C GLU A 119 0.22 -1.54 7.65
N SER A 120 0.01 -0.99 6.44
CA SER A 120 -1.13 -1.32 5.57
C SER A 120 -1.17 -2.79 5.11
N ILE A 121 -0.07 -3.56 5.24
CA ILE A 121 -0.07 -5.00 4.94
C ILE A 121 -0.71 -5.83 6.06
N VAL A 122 -0.70 -5.31 7.29
CA VAL A 122 -1.13 -6.06 8.47
C VAL A 122 -2.59 -6.51 8.39
N PRO A 123 -3.57 -5.65 8.04
CA PRO A 123 -4.95 -6.09 7.85
C PRO A 123 -5.10 -7.22 6.83
N LEU A 124 -4.32 -7.20 5.72
CA LEU A 124 -4.36 -8.25 4.70
C LEU A 124 -3.79 -9.57 5.25
N ALA A 125 -2.71 -9.49 6.02
CA ALA A 125 -2.13 -10.66 6.68
C ALA A 125 -3.08 -11.25 7.73
N LEU A 126 -3.75 -10.41 8.53
CA LEU A 126 -4.78 -10.85 9.47
C LEU A 126 -5.95 -11.53 8.77
N ALA A 127 -6.38 -10.99 7.61
CA ALA A 127 -7.43 -11.62 6.80
C ALA A 127 -6.97 -12.99 6.28
N ALA A 128 -5.75 -13.11 5.79
CA ALA A 128 -5.20 -14.40 5.35
C ALA A 128 -5.16 -15.42 6.49
N LEU A 129 -4.76 -15.02 7.70
CA LEU A 129 -4.79 -15.87 8.89
C LEU A 129 -6.22 -16.27 9.30
N ALA A 130 -7.19 -15.36 9.18
CA ALA A 130 -8.59 -15.68 9.47
C ALA A 130 -9.18 -16.67 8.46
N VAL A 131 -8.84 -16.52 7.18
CA VAL A 131 -9.22 -17.47 6.12
C VAL A 131 -8.56 -18.83 6.33
N SER A 132 -7.27 -18.88 6.66
CA SER A 132 -6.56 -20.13 6.94
C SER A 132 -7.18 -20.91 8.12
N ALA A 133 -7.60 -20.19 9.15
CA ALA A 133 -8.32 -20.78 10.28
C ALA A 133 -9.68 -21.35 9.86
N ALA A 134 -10.43 -20.68 8.97
CA ALA A 134 -11.67 -21.20 8.40
C ALA A 134 -11.45 -22.45 7.53
N ALA A 135 -10.27 -22.57 6.90
CA ALA A 135 -9.83 -23.75 6.15
C ALA A 135 -9.29 -24.88 7.04
N GLY A 136 -9.20 -24.68 8.35
CA GLY A 136 -8.67 -25.68 9.29
C GLY A 136 -7.15 -25.76 9.34
N VAL A 137 -6.42 -24.78 8.78
CA VAL A 137 -4.96 -24.69 8.87
C VAL A 137 -4.57 -24.25 10.27
N ALA A 138 -3.57 -24.89 10.87
CA ALA A 138 -3.07 -24.52 12.19
C ALA A 138 -2.46 -23.11 12.14
N THR A 139 -2.74 -22.29 13.15
CA THR A 139 -2.27 -20.89 13.21
C THR A 139 -0.75 -20.78 13.09
N ALA A 140 0.00 -21.70 13.74
CA ALA A 140 1.46 -21.71 13.67
C ALA A 140 1.99 -21.93 12.23
N ASP A 141 1.35 -22.84 11.49
CA ASP A 141 1.74 -23.14 10.11
C ASP A 141 1.39 -21.96 9.18
N ALA A 142 0.23 -21.33 9.37
CA ALA A 142 -0.17 -20.17 8.62
C ALA A 142 0.77 -18.96 8.88
N ILE A 143 1.18 -18.72 10.13
CA ILE A 143 2.16 -17.68 10.48
C ILE A 143 3.53 -17.99 9.84
N ALA A 144 3.99 -19.23 9.91
CA ALA A 144 5.23 -19.62 9.28
C ALA A 144 5.19 -19.44 7.75
N ALA A 145 4.05 -19.73 7.12
CA ALA A 145 3.84 -19.52 5.70
C ALA A 145 3.85 -18.01 5.33
N LEU A 146 3.21 -17.14 6.12
CA LEU A 146 3.26 -15.69 5.91
C LEU A 146 4.67 -15.14 5.93
N ALA A 147 5.52 -15.63 6.83
CA ALA A 147 6.92 -15.21 6.94
C ALA A 147 7.74 -15.51 5.67
N THR A 148 7.28 -16.41 4.80
CA THR A 148 7.93 -16.72 3.51
C THR A 148 7.57 -15.72 2.41
N VAL A 149 6.55 -14.89 2.58
CA VAL A 149 6.12 -13.91 1.59
C VAL A 149 6.98 -12.67 1.70
N THR A 150 7.81 -12.41 0.68
CA THR A 150 8.75 -11.30 0.66
C THR A 150 8.33 -10.14 -0.24
N THR A 151 7.32 -10.34 -1.09
CA THR A 151 6.82 -9.30 -2.01
C THR A 151 5.32 -9.41 -2.16
N GLY A 152 4.65 -8.26 -2.26
CA GLY A 152 3.24 -8.14 -2.68
C GLY A 152 3.08 -8.23 -4.20
N ALA A 153 1.92 -7.80 -4.68
CA ALA A 153 1.67 -7.64 -6.11
C ALA A 153 2.63 -6.61 -6.73
N GLU A 154 2.70 -6.61 -8.05
CA GLU A 154 3.50 -5.62 -8.76
C GLU A 154 3.04 -4.20 -8.41
N HIS A 155 4.00 -3.31 -8.19
CA HIS A 155 3.75 -1.92 -7.79
C HIS A 155 3.00 -1.71 -6.45
N ASP A 156 2.94 -2.73 -5.59
CA ASP A 156 2.31 -2.64 -4.27
C ASP A 156 3.37 -2.77 -3.17
N MET A 157 3.84 -1.63 -2.64
CA MET A 157 4.90 -1.51 -1.63
C MET A 157 6.16 -2.31 -1.96
N ARG A 158 6.54 -2.34 -3.24
CA ARG A 158 7.67 -3.13 -3.72
C ARG A 158 8.98 -2.42 -3.47
N LEU A 159 9.88 -3.06 -2.70
CA LEU A 159 11.23 -2.56 -2.47
C LEU A 159 12.15 -2.91 -3.64
N ARG A 160 12.91 -1.91 -4.10
CA ARG A 160 13.99 -2.06 -5.08
C ARG A 160 15.24 -1.36 -4.55
N ARG A 161 16.38 -2.06 -4.53
CA ARG A 161 17.66 -1.41 -4.19
C ARG A 161 18.26 -0.78 -5.43
N ARG A 162 18.58 0.52 -5.33
CA ARG A 162 19.38 1.23 -6.33
C ARG A 162 20.88 0.98 -6.13
N ASP A 163 21.32 1.12 -4.89
CA ASP A 163 22.73 0.95 -4.48
C ASP A 163 22.81 0.58 -2.99
N ALA A 164 24.01 0.68 -2.39
CA ALA A 164 24.22 0.33 -0.99
C ALA A 164 23.48 1.26 0.00
N HIS A 165 23.09 2.47 -0.43
CA HIS A 165 22.54 3.51 0.42
C HIS A 165 21.10 3.90 0.04
N THR A 166 20.64 3.58 -1.18
CA THR A 166 19.36 4.03 -1.70
C THR A 166 18.42 2.86 -1.94
N VAL A 167 17.22 2.95 -1.34
CA VAL A 167 16.11 2.02 -1.55
C VAL A 167 14.92 2.79 -2.14
N VAL A 168 14.31 2.22 -3.16
CA VAL A 168 13.08 2.74 -3.79
C VAL A 168 11.91 1.87 -3.37
N VAL A 169 10.86 2.51 -2.87
CA VAL A 169 9.55 1.90 -2.58
C VAL A 169 8.62 2.26 -3.73
N ASP A 170 8.28 1.27 -4.52
CA ASP A 170 7.33 1.38 -5.62
C ASP A 170 5.93 1.02 -5.09
N ASP A 171 5.07 2.02 -4.95
CA ASP A 171 3.70 1.87 -4.47
C ASP A 171 2.71 2.58 -5.41
N THR A 172 2.76 2.20 -6.68
CA THR A 172 1.99 2.84 -7.75
C THR A 172 0.76 2.05 -8.20
N ALA A 173 0.41 0.95 -7.51
CA ALA A 173 -0.75 0.13 -7.83
C ALA A 173 -2.10 0.75 -7.39
N ASP A 174 -2.12 1.56 -6.33
CA ASP A 174 -3.33 2.17 -5.77
C ASP A 174 -3.08 3.65 -5.44
N GLY A 175 -3.51 4.55 -6.28
CA GLY A 175 -3.34 6.01 -6.12
C GLY A 175 -4.39 6.68 -5.24
N SER A 176 -5.19 5.95 -4.48
CA SER A 176 -6.19 6.57 -3.60
C SER A 176 -5.54 7.43 -2.51
N PRO A 177 -6.24 8.50 -2.06
CA PRO A 177 -5.73 9.37 -1.00
C PRO A 177 -5.38 8.65 0.30
N SER A 178 -6.14 7.61 0.67
CA SER A 178 -5.86 6.79 1.85
C SER A 178 -4.59 5.97 1.69
N SER A 179 -4.40 5.33 0.53
CA SER A 179 -3.19 4.58 0.21
C SER A 179 -1.95 5.50 0.19
N ALA A 180 -2.08 6.71 -0.39
CA ALA A 180 -1.00 7.69 -0.39
C ALA A 180 -0.62 8.13 1.04
N ALA A 181 -1.60 8.32 1.92
CA ALA A 181 -1.34 8.64 3.32
C ALA A 181 -0.61 7.50 4.06
N ASP A 182 -0.98 6.25 3.81
CA ASP A 182 -0.35 5.09 4.45
C ASP A 182 1.07 4.85 3.91
N ALA A 183 1.30 5.05 2.62
CA ALA A 183 2.64 5.00 2.02
C ALA A 183 3.57 6.07 2.60
N LEU A 184 3.09 7.30 2.80
CA LEU A 184 3.86 8.37 3.43
C LEU A 184 4.19 8.08 4.91
N LYS A 185 3.25 7.52 5.68
CA LYS A 185 3.52 7.07 7.05
C LYS A 185 4.59 5.96 7.06
N THR A 186 4.51 5.03 6.11
CA THR A 186 5.51 3.98 5.94
C THR A 186 6.88 4.58 5.62
N LEU A 187 6.96 5.53 4.67
CA LEU A 187 8.20 6.24 4.36
C LEU A 187 8.79 6.89 5.62
N ALA A 188 7.98 7.60 6.40
CA ALA A 188 8.44 8.24 7.64
C ALA A 188 8.93 7.22 8.67
N GLY A 189 8.25 6.08 8.82
CA GLY A 189 8.68 4.99 9.71
C GLY A 189 9.98 4.31 9.29
N LEU A 190 10.26 4.24 7.99
CA LEU A 190 11.50 3.68 7.42
C LEU A 190 12.69 4.65 7.46
N THR A 191 12.45 5.95 7.70
CA THR A 191 13.46 6.99 7.62
C THR A 191 13.72 7.65 8.97
N VAL A 192 13.93 6.85 9.98
CA VAL A 192 14.38 7.29 11.31
C VAL A 192 15.92 7.40 11.34
N ASP A 193 16.46 8.11 12.34
CA ASP A 193 17.89 8.11 12.69
C ASP A 193 18.85 8.52 11.56
N GLY A 194 18.55 9.64 10.88
CA GLY A 194 19.45 10.23 9.88
C GLY A 194 19.31 9.64 8.47
N THR A 195 18.36 8.75 8.25
CA THR A 195 17.97 8.29 6.91
C THR A 195 17.13 9.38 6.23
N ARG A 196 17.46 9.71 4.99
CA ARG A 196 16.75 10.72 4.21
C ARG A 196 15.48 10.14 3.58
N SER A 197 14.39 10.88 3.67
CA SER A 197 13.12 10.55 3.03
C SER A 197 12.88 11.39 1.79
N VAL A 198 12.57 10.75 0.67
CA VAL A 198 12.19 11.41 -0.58
C VAL A 198 10.82 10.86 -1.01
N ALA A 199 9.84 11.73 -1.23
CA ALA A 199 8.54 11.36 -1.77
C ALA A 199 8.39 11.90 -3.20
N VAL A 200 8.14 11.02 -4.16
CA VAL A 200 7.79 11.35 -5.55
C VAL A 200 6.31 11.08 -5.72
N LEU A 201 5.51 12.13 -5.80
CA LEU A 201 4.05 12.04 -5.81
C LEU A 201 3.48 12.55 -7.12
N GLY A 202 2.67 11.71 -7.76
CA GLY A 202 1.85 12.07 -8.92
C GLY A 202 0.39 12.38 -8.56
N PRO A 203 -0.47 12.52 -9.58
CA PRO A 203 -1.91 12.67 -9.39
C PRO A 203 -2.50 11.47 -8.64
N LEU A 204 -3.41 11.75 -7.70
CA LEU A 204 -4.15 10.72 -6.99
C LEU A 204 -5.32 10.19 -7.83
N ASP A 205 -5.70 8.92 -7.60
CA ASP A 205 -6.93 8.35 -8.12
C ASP A 205 -8.09 8.85 -7.25
N LEU A 206 -8.83 9.79 -7.78
CA LEU A 206 -10.02 10.35 -7.17
C LEU A 206 -11.24 9.84 -7.94
N ASP A 207 -12.36 9.73 -7.25
CA ASP A 207 -13.61 9.38 -7.92
C ASP A 207 -13.85 10.36 -9.09
N ALA A 208 -14.17 9.82 -10.27
CA ALA A 208 -14.44 10.64 -11.47
C ALA A 208 -15.68 11.56 -11.28
N ALA A 209 -16.53 11.24 -10.30
CA ALA A 209 -17.68 12.05 -9.89
C ALA A 209 -17.35 13.03 -8.75
N ALA A 210 -16.11 13.03 -8.21
CA ALA A 210 -15.74 13.94 -7.13
C ALA A 210 -15.80 15.40 -7.58
N ASP A 211 -16.31 16.26 -6.72
CA ASP A 211 -16.25 17.71 -6.91
C ASP A 211 -14.78 18.16 -7.06
N PRO A 212 -14.45 19.03 -8.02
CA PRO A 212 -13.11 19.62 -8.13
C PRO A 212 -12.57 20.23 -6.83
N VAL A 213 -13.44 20.72 -5.95
CA VAL A 213 -13.06 21.23 -4.62
C VAL A 213 -12.62 20.08 -3.72
N GLU A 214 -13.36 18.99 -3.67
CA GLU A 214 -13.03 17.80 -2.90
C GLU A 214 -11.70 17.19 -3.39
N ALA A 215 -11.52 17.10 -4.70
CA ALA A 215 -10.28 16.63 -5.32
C ALA A 215 -9.07 17.48 -4.91
N ARG A 216 -9.25 18.80 -4.86
CA ARG A 216 -8.22 19.72 -4.37
C ARG A 216 -7.94 19.50 -2.89
N ASP A 217 -8.98 19.39 -2.05
CA ASP A 217 -8.83 19.25 -0.61
C ASP A 217 -8.09 17.96 -0.24
N GLU A 218 -8.29 16.88 -1.00
CA GLU A 218 -7.54 15.63 -0.81
C GLU A 218 -6.05 15.81 -1.16
N HIS A 219 -5.71 16.48 -2.26
CA HIS A 219 -4.32 16.77 -2.59
C HIS A 219 -3.68 17.69 -1.53
N ASP A 220 -4.39 18.73 -1.07
CA ASP A 220 -3.93 19.62 0.00
C ASP A 220 -3.69 18.85 1.30
N ARG A 221 -4.56 17.89 1.64
CA ARG A 221 -4.41 17.02 2.81
C ARG A 221 -3.12 16.19 2.75
N ILE A 222 -2.80 15.64 1.58
CA ILE A 222 -1.55 14.87 1.37
C ILE A 222 -0.34 15.79 1.47
N GLY A 223 -0.36 16.98 0.88
CA GLY A 223 0.74 17.96 1.01
C GLY A 223 1.03 18.33 2.45
N ARG A 224 0.00 18.63 3.26
CA ARG A 224 0.16 18.88 4.71
C ARG A 224 0.65 17.65 5.48
N LEU A 225 0.28 16.44 5.04
CA LEU A 225 0.76 15.21 5.65
C LEU A 225 2.27 15.02 5.44
N VAL A 226 2.78 15.30 4.24
CA VAL A 226 4.23 15.29 3.93
C VAL A 226 4.99 16.15 4.92
N VAL A 227 4.50 17.37 5.17
CA VAL A 227 5.12 18.29 6.15
C VAL A 227 5.07 17.76 7.58
N ARG A 228 3.90 17.27 8.02
CA ARG A 228 3.73 16.72 9.38
C ARG A 228 4.60 15.50 9.64
N LEU A 229 4.87 14.70 8.60
CA LEU A 229 5.76 13.55 8.67
C LEU A 229 7.24 13.93 8.49
N ASN A 230 7.53 15.21 8.32
CA ASN A 230 8.87 15.76 8.14
C ASN A 230 9.66 15.05 7.01
N VAL A 231 8.98 14.81 5.86
CA VAL A 231 9.64 14.24 4.68
C VAL A 231 10.72 15.21 4.20
N SER A 232 11.94 14.74 4.01
CA SER A 232 13.10 15.59 3.71
C SER A 232 12.99 16.28 2.34
N ARG A 233 12.41 15.58 1.35
CA ARG A 233 12.18 16.13 0.01
C ARG A 233 10.91 15.59 -0.61
N LEU A 234 10.15 16.51 -1.22
CA LEU A 234 8.95 16.22 -1.98
C LEU A 234 9.16 16.61 -3.45
N VAL A 235 9.01 15.66 -4.36
CA VAL A 235 8.93 15.90 -5.80
C VAL A 235 7.51 15.64 -6.25
N VAL A 236 6.81 16.67 -6.70
CA VAL A 236 5.44 16.55 -7.22
C VAL A 236 5.51 16.58 -8.75
N VAL A 237 4.86 15.62 -9.39
CA VAL A 237 4.93 15.44 -10.84
C VAL A 237 3.57 15.69 -11.47
N GLY A 238 3.55 16.63 -12.41
CA GLY A 238 2.38 16.98 -13.21
C GLY A 238 1.44 18.01 -12.56
N GLN A 239 0.86 18.84 -13.39
CA GLN A 239 0.00 19.96 -12.95
C GLN A 239 -1.27 19.52 -12.23
N ARG A 240 -1.73 18.29 -12.44
CA ARG A 240 -2.90 17.73 -11.73
C ARG A 240 -2.62 17.52 -10.24
N ALA A 241 -1.36 17.25 -9.87
CA ALA A 241 -0.91 17.05 -8.49
C ALA A 241 -0.43 18.35 -7.80
N ARG A 242 -0.40 19.51 -8.49
CA ARG A 242 0.20 20.77 -7.98
C ARG A 242 -0.28 21.20 -6.61
N HIS A 243 -1.51 20.81 -6.22
CA HIS A 243 -2.07 21.18 -4.91
C HIS A 243 -1.32 20.51 -3.76
N ILE A 244 -0.71 19.33 -3.97
CA ILE A 244 0.19 18.69 -2.98
C ILE A 244 1.40 19.60 -2.72
N HIS A 245 2.05 20.09 -3.79
CA HIS A 245 3.18 21.01 -3.71
C HIS A 245 2.81 22.34 -3.03
N ASN A 246 1.69 22.93 -3.45
CA ASN A 246 1.24 24.22 -2.90
C ASN A 246 0.94 24.11 -1.41
N ALA A 247 0.27 23.05 -0.97
CA ALA A 247 -0.08 22.86 0.44
C ALA A 247 1.17 22.63 1.30
N ALA A 248 2.16 21.86 0.82
CA ALA A 248 3.43 21.68 1.51
C ALA A 248 4.20 23.00 1.64
N GLY A 249 4.26 23.82 0.57
CA GLY A 249 4.96 25.11 0.57
C GLY A 249 4.32 26.19 1.43
N LEU A 250 3.05 26.05 1.83
CA LEU A 250 2.37 27.00 2.72
C LEU A 250 2.65 26.74 4.21
N GLU A 251 3.22 25.61 4.59
CA GLU A 251 3.54 25.25 5.97
C GLU A 251 4.92 25.81 6.35
N GLY A 252 4.93 26.95 7.03
CA GLY A 252 6.15 27.71 7.32
C GLY A 252 7.13 27.11 8.34
N SER A 253 6.86 25.93 8.89
CA SER A 253 7.71 25.25 9.88
C SER A 253 8.38 23.96 9.34
N TRP A 254 8.31 23.73 8.04
CA TRP A 254 8.88 22.54 7.42
C TRP A 254 10.33 22.81 6.97
N ASP A 255 11.24 21.97 7.42
CA ASP A 255 12.67 22.04 7.05
C ASP A 255 12.96 21.29 5.72
N GLY A 256 11.97 20.64 5.12
CA GLY A 256 12.09 19.96 3.85
C GLY A 256 11.93 20.89 2.65
N GLU A 257 12.09 20.32 1.47
CA GLU A 257 11.99 21.03 0.19
C GLU A 257 10.92 20.38 -0.70
N SER A 258 10.10 21.20 -1.37
CA SER A 258 9.15 20.74 -2.38
C SER A 258 9.48 21.33 -3.74
N VAL A 259 9.51 20.45 -4.77
CA VAL A 259 9.70 20.82 -6.17
C VAL A 259 8.53 20.28 -6.99
N LEU A 260 7.97 21.12 -7.87
CA LEU A 260 6.97 20.73 -8.87
C LEU A 260 7.67 20.62 -10.22
N VAL A 261 7.52 19.47 -10.87
CA VAL A 261 7.99 19.22 -12.24
C VAL A 261 6.80 18.79 -13.12
N ASP A 262 6.91 18.94 -14.44
CA ASP A 262 5.81 18.64 -15.33
C ASP A 262 5.75 17.17 -15.75
N THR A 263 6.89 16.48 -15.81
CA THR A 263 7.01 15.12 -16.34
C THR A 263 7.77 14.17 -15.41
N ALA A 264 7.58 12.86 -15.62
CA ALA A 264 8.33 11.81 -14.95
C ALA A 264 9.84 11.85 -15.32
N ASP A 265 10.17 12.27 -16.55
CA ASP A 265 11.56 12.43 -16.99
C ASP A 265 12.26 13.55 -16.23
N GLU A 266 11.61 14.70 -16.08
CA GLU A 266 12.14 15.81 -15.27
C GLU A 266 12.33 15.42 -13.81
N ALA A 267 11.40 14.60 -13.24
CA ALA A 267 11.56 14.08 -11.89
C ALA A 267 12.76 13.14 -11.77
N TYR A 268 12.96 12.28 -12.75
CA TYR A 268 14.11 11.38 -12.81
C TYR A 268 15.43 12.14 -12.89
N ASP A 269 15.53 13.11 -13.80
CA ASP A 269 16.73 13.95 -14.00
C ASP A 269 17.05 14.75 -12.73
N LEU A 270 16.04 15.38 -12.13
CA LEU A 270 16.18 16.11 -10.87
C LEU A 270 16.75 15.24 -9.76
N LEU A 271 16.25 14.02 -9.60
CA LEU A 271 16.72 13.09 -8.57
C LEU A 271 18.15 12.63 -8.84
N ASN A 272 18.49 12.32 -10.09
CA ASN A 272 19.84 11.91 -10.44
C ASN A 272 20.87 13.02 -10.22
N ASP A 273 20.56 14.25 -10.67
CA ASP A 273 21.50 15.36 -10.65
C ASP A 273 21.69 15.95 -9.25
N SER A 274 20.62 16.01 -8.44
CA SER A 274 20.67 16.72 -7.16
C SER A 274 20.62 15.80 -5.94
N GLU A 275 19.88 14.68 -6.01
CA GLU A 275 19.69 13.83 -4.83
C GLU A 275 20.76 12.75 -4.73
N PHE A 276 20.94 11.98 -5.80
CA PHE A 276 21.84 10.82 -5.74
C PHE A 276 23.31 11.20 -5.94
N ALA A 277 23.57 12.28 -6.70
CA ALA A 277 24.92 12.80 -6.87
C ALA A 277 25.44 13.55 -5.64
N ALA A 278 24.55 14.28 -4.93
CA ALA A 278 24.93 15.13 -3.80
C ALA A 278 24.84 14.43 -2.43
N SER A 279 24.00 13.41 -2.27
CA SER A 279 23.75 12.76 -0.98
C SER A 279 24.92 11.89 -0.49
N GLY A 280 25.87 11.58 -1.36
CA GLY A 280 27.07 10.83 -0.99
C GLY A 280 26.72 9.46 -0.40
N HIS A 281 26.95 9.25 0.90
CA HIS A 281 26.72 7.99 1.60
C HIS A 281 25.51 8.06 2.57
N THR A 282 24.67 9.09 2.49
CA THR A 282 23.49 9.21 3.36
C THR A 282 22.44 8.17 2.96
N PRO A 283 22.04 7.28 3.88
CA PRO A 283 20.95 6.35 3.59
C PRO A 283 19.69 7.09 3.15
N THR A 284 19.08 6.66 2.05
CA THR A 284 17.94 7.34 1.45
C THR A 284 16.85 6.33 1.10
N VAL A 285 15.61 6.63 1.46
CA VAL A 285 14.43 5.90 0.99
C VAL A 285 13.61 6.81 0.09
N VAL A 286 13.35 6.35 -1.12
CA VAL A 286 12.54 7.05 -2.13
C VAL A 286 11.21 6.34 -2.26
N LEU A 287 10.11 7.01 -1.93
CA LEU A 287 8.76 6.53 -2.21
C LEU A 287 8.31 7.09 -3.56
N VAL A 288 7.84 6.22 -4.45
CA VAL A 288 7.14 6.62 -5.69
C VAL A 288 5.67 6.23 -5.57
N LYS A 289 4.77 7.21 -5.66
CA LYS A 289 3.33 7.05 -5.44
C LYS A 289 2.51 7.88 -6.41
N SER A 290 1.57 7.26 -7.10
CA SER A 290 0.64 7.93 -8.01
C SER A 290 -0.57 7.05 -8.31
N GLY A 291 -1.52 7.53 -9.10
CA GLY A 291 -2.59 6.74 -9.67
C GLY A 291 -2.07 5.62 -10.57
N SER A 292 -2.83 4.53 -10.65
CA SER A 292 -2.45 3.27 -11.29
C SER A 292 -2.10 3.39 -12.79
N ASP A 293 -2.71 4.33 -13.51
CA ASP A 293 -2.54 4.48 -14.97
C ASP A 293 -1.51 5.56 -15.36
N SER A 294 -0.61 5.92 -14.47
CA SER A 294 0.22 7.13 -14.62
C SER A 294 1.63 6.90 -15.20
N GLY A 295 2.06 5.65 -15.43
CA GLY A 295 3.44 5.32 -15.85
C GLY A 295 4.50 5.51 -14.75
N PHE A 296 4.08 5.75 -13.50
CA PHE A 296 5.00 5.94 -12.37
C PHE A 296 5.70 4.65 -11.93
N GLY A 297 5.14 3.49 -12.23
CA GLY A 297 5.84 2.21 -12.04
C GLY A 297 7.14 2.14 -12.85
N ASP A 298 7.12 2.64 -14.09
CA ASP A 298 8.33 2.76 -14.92
C ASP A 298 9.31 3.77 -14.33
N LEU A 299 8.81 4.90 -13.80
CA LEU A 299 9.65 5.87 -13.10
C LEU A 299 10.33 5.24 -11.88
N ALA A 300 9.60 4.49 -11.05
CA ALA A 300 10.14 3.77 -9.90
C ALA A 300 11.23 2.75 -10.32
N ALA A 301 11.00 2.01 -11.39
CA ALA A 301 11.95 1.06 -11.94
C ALA A 301 13.22 1.77 -12.45
N ARG A 302 13.09 2.88 -13.17
CA ARG A 302 14.22 3.70 -13.65
C ARG A 302 15.02 4.30 -12.49
N ILE A 303 14.37 4.86 -11.50
CA ILE A 303 15.04 5.38 -10.30
C ILE A 303 15.84 4.26 -9.63
N ALA A 304 15.29 3.06 -9.55
CA ALA A 304 15.96 1.93 -8.93
C ALA A 304 17.12 1.36 -9.76
N SER A 305 17.03 1.35 -11.10
CA SER A 305 18.12 0.86 -11.97
C SER A 305 19.29 1.84 -12.09
N GLY A 306 19.02 3.13 -11.93
CA GLY A 306 20.02 4.17 -12.18
C GLY A 306 20.33 4.39 -13.66
N ASP A 307 19.57 3.77 -14.57
CA ASP A 307 19.79 3.87 -16.01
C ASP A 307 19.28 5.21 -16.56
N ALA A 308 20.18 5.97 -17.15
CA ALA A 308 19.78 7.11 -17.99
C ALA A 308 18.97 6.60 -19.19
N THR A 309 17.90 7.28 -19.52
CA THR A 309 16.92 6.94 -20.55
C THR A 309 17.58 6.45 -21.85
N SER A 310 17.22 5.25 -22.32
CA SER A 310 17.22 5.02 -23.76
C SER A 310 16.07 5.84 -24.33
N THR A 311 16.35 7.00 -24.88
CA THR A 311 15.42 7.81 -25.66
C THR A 311 14.83 6.92 -26.77
N ILE A 312 13.59 6.50 -26.62
CA ILE A 312 12.85 5.88 -27.74
C ILE A 312 12.66 7.01 -28.74
N ASP A 313 13.52 7.04 -29.74
CA ASP A 313 13.50 7.97 -30.88
C ASP A 313 12.23 7.71 -31.70
N HIS A 314 11.15 8.43 -31.42
CA HIS A 314 9.94 8.47 -32.26
C HIS A 314 10.12 9.28 -33.53
N ARG A 315 11.33 9.34 -34.07
CA ARG A 315 11.61 9.90 -35.42
C ARG A 315 11.91 8.78 -36.39
N THR A 316 10.89 8.08 -36.88
CA THR A 316 10.87 7.52 -38.25
C THR A 316 9.54 6.83 -38.51
N ALA A 317 8.51 7.59 -38.85
CA ALA A 317 7.38 7.12 -39.64
C ALA A 317 6.79 8.33 -40.40
N SER A 318 7.54 8.85 -41.38
CA SER A 318 7.04 9.70 -42.44
C SER A 318 8.00 9.59 -43.64
N ALA A 319 7.72 8.61 -44.47
CA ALA A 319 8.08 8.60 -45.88
C ALA A 319 7.05 7.75 -46.64
#